data_a3f52fc2d6e56b2e68e951f6b13855ab
#
_entry.id   a3f52fc2d6e56b2e68e951f6b13855ab
#
_cell.length_a   1.000
_cell.length_b   1.000
_cell.length_c   1.000
_cell.angle_alpha   90.00
_cell.angle_beta   90.00
_cell.angle_gamma   90.00
#
_symmetry.space_group_name_H-M   'P 1'
#
loop_
_entity.id
_entity.type
_entity.pdbx_description
1 polymer ?
#
loop_
_entity_poly.entity_id
_entity_poly.type
_entity_poly.pdbx_seq_one_letter_code
_entity_poly.pdbx_strand_id
1 'polypeptide(L)'
;MSKLLKKELRLAASPLSYWFLAFALMTMIPGYPILVCGFFVCLGLFQSYQAAREQNDVIYTALLPVAKTDIVRAKFAFTVLIECTAWLLCAVLTLMRMTALSAAPVYTQNAMMNANLVYLGWLAVLFGLFNLIFVRGYFKTAYAIG
;
A
#
# COMPACT_ATOMS: atom_id res chain seq x y z
N MET A 1 7.84 15.53 -12.85
CA MET A 1 7.41 14.66 -11.74
C MET A 1 5.91 14.62 -11.52
N SER A 2 5.21 15.75 -11.35
CA SER A 2 3.74 15.76 -11.12
C SER A 2 2.90 15.10 -12.23
N LYS A 3 3.25 15.30 -13.49
CA LYS A 3 2.56 14.66 -14.64
C LYS A 3 2.75 13.13 -14.66
N LEU A 4 3.94 12.64 -14.33
CA LEU A 4 4.22 11.21 -14.24
C LEU A 4 3.45 10.56 -13.08
N LEU A 5 3.44 11.18 -11.91
CA LEU A 5 2.65 10.70 -10.78
C LEU A 5 1.15 10.66 -11.09
N LYS A 6 0.63 11.69 -11.80
CA LYS A 6 -0.77 11.70 -12.25
C LYS A 6 -1.07 10.58 -13.24
N LYS A 7 -0.11 10.24 -14.11
CA LYS A 7 -0.19 9.09 -15.01
C LYS A 7 -0.26 7.78 -14.20
N GLU A 8 0.61 7.59 -13.22
CA GLU A 8 0.58 6.41 -12.36
C GLU A 8 -0.77 6.26 -11.64
N LEU A 9 -1.29 7.33 -11.05
CA LEU A 9 -2.56 7.32 -10.34
C LEU A 9 -3.79 7.04 -11.23
N ARG A 10 -3.77 7.46 -12.50
CA ARG A 10 -4.96 7.37 -13.36
C ARG A 10 -4.92 6.23 -14.37
N LEU A 11 -3.74 5.88 -14.86
CA LEU A 11 -3.58 4.96 -16.00
C LEU A 11 -2.88 3.65 -15.60
N ALA A 12 -1.84 3.72 -14.79
CA ALA A 12 -1.04 2.55 -14.44
C ALA A 12 -1.55 1.83 -13.19
N ALA A 13 -2.27 2.54 -12.30
CA ALA A 13 -2.81 1.93 -11.10
C ALA A 13 -3.95 0.95 -11.41
N SER A 14 -3.83 -0.27 -10.94
CA SER A 14 -4.94 -1.22 -10.98
C SER A 14 -6.10 -0.70 -10.11
N PRO A 15 -7.36 -0.77 -10.56
CA PRO A 15 -8.53 -0.46 -9.72
C PRO A 15 -8.53 -1.21 -8.39
N LEU A 16 -7.98 -2.42 -8.35
CA LEU A 16 -7.84 -3.23 -7.14
C LEU A 16 -7.03 -2.54 -6.04
N SER A 17 -6.01 -1.73 -6.39
CA SER A 17 -5.23 -0.98 -5.39
C SER A 17 -6.09 -0.01 -4.59
N TYR A 18 -7.08 0.59 -5.23
CA TYR A 18 -8.04 1.49 -4.57
C TYR A 18 -9.10 0.74 -3.79
N TRP A 19 -9.63 -0.36 -4.34
CA TRP A 19 -10.60 -1.22 -3.65
C TRP A 19 -10.00 -1.82 -2.37
N PHE A 20 -8.73 -2.18 -2.40
CA PHE A 20 -8.07 -2.77 -1.24
C PHE A 20 -7.81 -1.78 -0.11
N LEU A 21 -7.88 -0.47 -0.36
CA LEU A 21 -7.92 0.52 0.72
C LEU A 21 -9.17 0.37 1.61
N ALA A 22 -10.29 -0.11 1.05
CA ALA A 22 -11.49 -0.37 1.82
C ALA A 22 -11.30 -1.47 2.88
N PHE A 23 -10.32 -2.37 2.70
CA PHE A 23 -9.98 -3.37 3.72
C PHE A 23 -9.40 -2.76 5.02
N ALA A 24 -9.03 -1.48 5.02
CA ALA A 24 -8.74 -0.77 6.25
C ALA A 24 -9.91 -0.85 7.26
N LEU A 25 -11.17 -0.94 6.78
CA LEU A 25 -12.34 -1.12 7.62
C LEU A 25 -12.33 -2.44 8.42
N MET A 26 -11.57 -3.45 7.96
CA MET A 26 -11.41 -4.70 8.70
C MET A 26 -10.74 -4.52 10.06
N THR A 27 -10.02 -3.43 10.27
CA THR A 27 -9.43 -3.09 11.57
C THR A 27 -10.49 -2.88 12.66
N MET A 28 -11.75 -2.62 12.26
CA MET A 28 -12.88 -2.46 13.18
C MET A 28 -13.52 -3.79 13.58
N ILE A 29 -13.18 -4.91 12.92
CA ILE A 29 -13.76 -6.22 13.24
C ILE A 29 -12.98 -6.83 14.41
N PRO A 30 -13.65 -7.07 15.56
CA PRO A 30 -13.01 -7.67 16.73
C PRO A 30 -12.62 -9.13 16.44
N GLY A 31 -11.43 -9.54 16.93
CA GLY A 31 -10.94 -10.92 16.76
C GLY A 31 -10.45 -11.26 15.35
N TYR A 32 -10.41 -10.32 14.42
CA TYR A 32 -9.86 -10.52 13.09
C TYR A 32 -8.33 -10.27 13.09
N PRO A 33 -7.53 -11.05 12.34
CA PRO A 33 -6.09 -10.81 12.24
C PRO A 33 -5.81 -9.43 11.64
N ILE A 34 -5.41 -8.48 12.47
CA ILE A 34 -5.33 -7.05 12.13
C ILE A 34 -4.35 -6.74 10.97
N LEU A 35 -3.25 -7.51 10.86
CA LEU A 35 -2.26 -7.30 9.78
C LEU A 35 -2.77 -7.70 8.38
N VAL A 36 -3.90 -8.40 8.29
CA VAL A 36 -4.49 -8.82 7.00
C VAL A 36 -4.87 -7.60 6.14
N CYS A 37 -5.28 -6.49 6.75
CA CYS A 37 -5.48 -5.23 6.03
C CYS A 37 -4.21 -4.81 5.27
N GLY A 38 -3.06 -4.79 5.94
CA GLY A 38 -1.77 -4.45 5.31
C GLY A 38 -1.39 -5.42 4.19
N PHE A 39 -1.66 -6.71 4.37
CA PHE A 39 -1.46 -7.71 3.33
C PHE A 39 -2.29 -7.40 2.07
N PHE A 40 -3.57 -7.06 2.21
CA PHE A 40 -4.42 -6.72 1.07
C PHE A 40 -3.95 -5.44 0.37
N VAL A 41 -3.50 -4.43 1.11
CA VAL A 41 -2.91 -3.21 0.51
C VAL A 41 -1.67 -3.55 -0.32
N CYS A 42 -0.75 -4.36 0.24
CA CYS A 42 0.43 -4.83 -0.49
C CYS A 42 0.05 -5.67 -1.71
N LEU A 43 -0.99 -6.51 -1.62
CA LEU A 43 -1.50 -7.30 -2.73
C LEU A 43 -2.06 -6.41 -3.85
N GLY A 44 -2.80 -5.35 -3.51
CA GLY A 44 -3.28 -4.37 -4.49
C GLY A 44 -2.16 -3.65 -5.22
N LEU A 45 -1.13 -3.25 -4.49
CA LEU A 45 0.07 -2.67 -5.08
C LEU A 45 0.79 -3.69 -5.98
N PHE A 46 0.96 -4.93 -5.52
CA PHE A 46 1.51 -6.02 -6.33
C PHE A 46 0.76 -6.18 -7.66
N GLN A 47 -0.57 -6.19 -7.64
CA GLN A 47 -1.40 -6.26 -8.85
C GLN A 47 -1.17 -5.08 -9.80
N SER A 48 -1.00 -3.86 -9.26
CA SER A 48 -0.67 -2.68 -10.09
C SER A 48 0.69 -2.83 -10.77
N TYR A 49 1.68 -3.38 -10.09
CA TYR A 49 2.99 -3.64 -10.69
C TYR A 49 2.94 -4.75 -11.75
N GLN A 50 2.14 -5.79 -11.54
CA GLN A 50 1.93 -6.86 -12.52
C GLN A 50 1.22 -6.33 -13.76
N ALA A 51 0.13 -5.59 -13.60
CA ALA A 51 -0.59 -4.98 -14.72
C ALA A 51 0.32 -4.04 -15.54
N ALA A 52 1.16 -3.23 -14.86
CA ALA A 52 2.13 -2.37 -15.53
C ALA A 52 3.19 -3.17 -16.32
N ARG A 53 3.59 -4.34 -15.82
CA ARG A 53 4.51 -5.25 -16.50
C ARG A 53 3.86 -5.88 -17.74
N GLU A 54 2.65 -6.39 -17.62
CA GLU A 54 1.89 -7.00 -18.72
C GLU A 54 1.60 -6.00 -19.86
N GLN A 55 1.33 -4.74 -19.50
CA GLN A 55 1.10 -3.65 -20.45
C GLN A 55 2.40 -3.04 -21.00
N ASN A 56 3.57 -3.53 -20.63
CA ASN A 56 4.87 -2.95 -20.99
C ASN A 56 4.99 -1.44 -20.65
N ASP A 57 4.28 -0.98 -19.62
CA ASP A 57 4.17 0.44 -19.25
C ASP A 57 5.53 1.09 -19.00
N VAL A 58 6.47 0.36 -18.40
CA VAL A 58 7.83 0.85 -18.13
C VAL A 58 8.57 1.10 -19.45
N ILE A 59 8.42 0.21 -20.45
CA ILE A 59 9.06 0.35 -21.76
C ILE A 59 8.50 1.55 -22.50
N TYR A 60 7.18 1.67 -22.61
CA TYR A 60 6.54 2.81 -23.25
C TYR A 60 6.87 4.14 -22.57
N THR A 61 6.92 4.15 -21.24
CA THR A 61 7.29 5.36 -20.49
C THR A 61 8.76 5.73 -20.70
N ALA A 62 9.65 4.73 -20.86
CA ALA A 62 11.07 4.97 -21.11
C ALA A 62 11.38 5.54 -22.50
N LEU A 63 10.44 5.39 -23.46
CA LEU A 63 10.52 6.02 -24.79
C LEU A 63 10.17 7.52 -24.77
N LEU A 64 9.56 8.00 -23.70
CA LEU A 64 9.27 9.43 -23.54
C LEU A 64 10.56 10.20 -23.23
N PRO A 65 10.65 11.50 -23.58
CA PRO A 65 11.79 12.35 -23.27
C PRO A 65 11.83 12.75 -21.80
N VAL A 66 11.93 11.76 -20.90
CA VAL A 66 11.98 11.92 -19.45
C VAL A 66 13.14 11.13 -18.87
N ALA A 67 13.72 11.63 -17.77
CA ALA A 67 14.80 10.90 -17.10
C ALA A 67 14.28 9.57 -16.50
N LYS A 68 15.03 8.49 -16.70
CA LYS A 68 14.70 7.16 -16.14
C LYS A 68 14.52 7.20 -14.62
N THR A 69 15.29 8.04 -13.94
CA THR A 69 15.16 8.27 -12.49
C THR A 69 13.81 8.85 -12.10
N ASP A 70 13.21 9.70 -12.94
CA ASP A 70 11.90 10.29 -12.68
C ASP A 70 10.76 9.28 -12.84
N ILE A 71 10.93 8.30 -13.74
CA ILE A 71 9.98 7.19 -13.90
C ILE A 71 9.95 6.34 -12.62
N VAL A 72 11.14 5.95 -12.13
CA VAL A 72 11.26 5.17 -10.89
C VAL A 72 10.70 5.94 -9.69
N ARG A 73 11.07 7.22 -9.57
CA ARG A 73 10.58 8.09 -8.49
C ARG A 73 9.06 8.26 -8.51
N ALA A 74 8.46 8.41 -9.69
CA ALA A 74 7.00 8.56 -9.81
C ALA A 74 6.27 7.29 -9.38
N LYS A 75 6.76 6.12 -9.78
CA LYS A 75 6.18 4.83 -9.41
C LYS A 75 6.37 4.52 -7.93
N PHE A 76 7.54 4.82 -7.38
CA PHE A 76 7.79 4.71 -5.94
C PHE A 76 6.92 5.67 -5.13
N ALA A 77 6.78 6.93 -5.58
CA ALA A 77 5.92 7.92 -4.93
C ALA A 77 4.44 7.48 -4.95
N PHE A 78 3.97 6.85 -6.03
CA PHE A 78 2.63 6.25 -6.09
C PHE A 78 2.47 5.17 -5.01
N THR A 79 3.42 4.25 -4.87
CA THR A 79 3.39 3.18 -3.85
C THR A 79 3.31 3.77 -2.45
N VAL A 80 4.22 4.68 -2.11
CA VAL A 80 4.26 5.34 -0.79
C VAL A 80 2.97 6.11 -0.52
N LEU A 81 2.38 6.75 -1.52
CA LEU A 81 1.12 7.49 -1.37
C LEU A 81 -0.04 6.54 -1.00
N ILE A 82 -0.16 5.38 -1.65
CA ILE A 82 -1.17 4.38 -1.32
C ILE A 82 -0.95 3.82 0.09
N GLU A 83 0.29 3.48 0.43
CA GLU A 83 0.66 2.95 1.76
C GLU A 83 0.39 3.99 2.88
N CYS A 84 0.78 5.25 2.67
CA CYS A 84 0.49 6.33 3.62
C CYS A 84 -1.02 6.55 3.78
N THR A 85 -1.78 6.49 2.69
CA THR A 85 -3.25 6.62 2.75
C THR A 85 -3.86 5.47 3.55
N ALA A 86 -3.45 4.24 3.30
CA ALA A 86 -3.88 3.06 4.05
C ALA A 86 -3.51 3.17 5.53
N TRP A 87 -2.27 3.59 5.82
CA TRP A 87 -1.79 3.76 7.19
C TRP A 87 -2.57 4.83 7.94
N LEU A 88 -2.84 5.98 7.31
CA LEU A 88 -3.65 7.05 7.90
C LEU A 88 -5.09 6.61 8.16
N LEU A 89 -5.71 5.88 7.22
CA LEU A 89 -7.04 5.32 7.43
C LEU A 89 -7.05 4.37 8.63
N CYS A 90 -6.09 3.44 8.71
CA CYS A 90 -5.95 2.53 9.84
C CYS A 90 -5.68 3.28 11.15
N ALA A 91 -4.89 4.37 11.13
CA ALA A 91 -4.62 5.20 12.31
C ALA A 91 -5.90 5.88 12.81
N VAL A 92 -6.69 6.49 11.93
CA VAL A 92 -7.97 7.12 12.30
C VAL A 92 -8.94 6.09 12.89
N LEU A 93 -9.09 4.92 12.24
CA LEU A 93 -9.97 3.86 12.72
C LEU A 93 -9.50 3.30 14.07
N THR A 94 -8.18 3.13 14.24
CA THR A 94 -7.60 2.68 15.52
C THR A 94 -7.88 3.69 16.64
N LEU A 95 -7.70 4.99 16.36
CA LEU A 95 -8.00 6.05 17.34
C LEU A 95 -9.50 6.10 17.68
N MET A 96 -10.38 6.01 16.68
CA MET A 96 -11.82 5.94 16.91
C MET A 96 -12.19 4.75 17.80
N ARG A 97 -11.57 3.59 17.54
CA ARG A 97 -11.80 2.40 18.35
C ARG A 97 -11.30 2.58 19.79
N MET A 98 -10.10 3.14 19.97
CA MET A 98 -9.52 3.34 21.32
C MET A 98 -10.26 4.39 22.14
N THR A 99 -10.94 5.34 21.51
CA THR A 99 -11.69 6.40 22.19
C THR A 99 -13.16 6.07 22.35
N ALA A 100 -13.88 5.83 21.25
CA ALA A 100 -15.33 5.65 21.24
C ALA A 100 -15.78 4.24 21.65
N LEU A 101 -14.98 3.20 21.36
CA LEU A 101 -15.33 1.80 21.59
C LEU A 101 -14.53 1.15 22.72
N SER A 102 -13.78 1.92 23.49
CA SER A 102 -12.91 1.43 24.58
C SER A 102 -13.67 0.64 25.66
N ALA A 103 -14.95 0.97 25.89
CA ALA A 103 -15.78 0.33 26.90
C ALA A 103 -16.40 -1.01 26.45
N ALA A 104 -16.27 -1.38 25.15
CA ALA A 104 -16.87 -2.61 24.67
C ALA A 104 -16.00 -3.82 25.03
N PRO A 105 -16.54 -4.82 25.80
CA PRO A 105 -15.76 -5.96 26.32
C PRO A 105 -15.14 -6.82 25.21
N VAL A 106 -15.70 -6.82 24.01
CA VAL A 106 -15.19 -7.55 22.85
C VAL A 106 -13.78 -7.10 22.44
N TYR A 107 -13.45 -5.83 22.68
CA TYR A 107 -12.14 -5.27 22.32
C TYR A 107 -11.09 -5.36 23.43
N THR A 108 -11.47 -5.75 24.65
CA THR A 108 -10.55 -5.86 25.78
C THR A 108 -9.93 -7.25 25.91
N GLN A 109 -10.54 -8.28 25.32
CA GLN A 109 -10.18 -9.68 25.56
C GLN A 109 -8.89 -10.15 24.86
N ASN A 110 -8.47 -9.52 23.74
CA ASN A 110 -7.26 -9.93 23.01
C ASN A 110 -6.51 -8.72 22.44
N ALA A 111 -5.54 -8.22 23.16
CA ALA A 111 -4.75 -7.07 22.72
C ALA A 111 -4.03 -7.28 21.38
N MET A 112 -3.61 -8.51 21.07
CA MET A 112 -2.91 -8.83 19.82
C MET A 112 -3.85 -8.96 18.61
N MET A 113 -5.15 -9.20 18.82
CA MET A 113 -6.15 -9.29 17.75
C MET A 113 -6.94 -7.99 17.60
N ASN A 114 -6.59 -6.97 18.35
CA ASN A 114 -7.28 -5.69 18.34
C ASN A 114 -6.35 -4.58 17.88
N ALA A 115 -6.83 -3.73 16.96
CA ALA A 115 -6.05 -2.59 16.48
C ALA A 115 -5.66 -1.67 17.63
N ASN A 116 -4.38 -1.42 17.79
CA ASN A 116 -3.76 -0.59 18.83
C ASN A 116 -2.55 0.16 18.23
N LEU A 117 -1.85 0.96 19.03
CA LEU A 117 -0.67 1.69 18.54
C LEU A 117 0.46 0.77 18.08
N VAL A 118 0.62 -0.39 18.69
CA VAL A 118 1.62 -1.40 18.30
C VAL A 118 1.30 -1.95 16.91
N TYR A 119 0.02 -2.16 16.60
CA TYR A 119 -0.43 -2.54 15.27
C TYR A 119 0.00 -1.53 14.19
N LEU A 120 -0.14 -0.23 14.45
CA LEU A 120 0.29 0.80 13.49
C LEU A 120 1.80 0.76 13.23
N GLY A 121 2.59 0.45 14.26
CA GLY A 121 4.03 0.22 14.12
C GLY A 121 4.33 -0.99 13.23
N TRP A 122 3.69 -2.13 13.48
CA TRP A 122 3.86 -3.33 12.67
C TRP A 122 3.39 -3.14 11.22
N LEU A 123 2.32 -2.39 11.00
CA LEU A 123 1.83 -2.05 9.66
C LEU A 123 2.87 -1.22 8.89
N ALA A 124 3.51 -0.24 9.55
CA ALA A 124 4.58 0.56 8.95
C ALA A 124 5.82 -0.31 8.61
N VAL A 125 6.19 -1.24 9.49
CA VAL A 125 7.28 -2.21 9.22
C VAL A 125 6.93 -3.09 8.02
N LEU A 126 5.71 -3.59 7.92
CA LEU A 126 5.23 -4.41 6.79
C LEU A 126 5.35 -3.65 5.46
N PHE A 127 4.90 -2.40 5.40
CA PHE A 127 5.05 -1.56 4.21
C PHE A 127 6.52 -1.26 3.89
N GLY A 128 7.35 -1.00 4.90
CA GLY A 128 8.80 -0.83 4.72
C GLY A 128 9.47 -2.06 4.12
N LEU A 129 9.13 -3.26 4.60
CA LEU A 129 9.62 -4.53 4.07
C LEU A 129 9.14 -4.77 2.64
N PHE A 130 7.87 -4.48 2.35
CA PHE A 130 7.33 -4.57 0.99
C PHE A 130 8.12 -3.69 0.01
N ASN A 131 8.40 -2.44 0.39
CA ASN A 131 9.19 -1.52 -0.43
C ASN A 131 10.63 -2.02 -0.64
N LEU A 132 11.29 -2.50 0.41
CA LEU A 132 12.68 -2.97 0.34
C LEU A 132 12.82 -4.25 -0.50
N ILE A 133 11.90 -5.17 -0.37
CA ILE A 133 12.00 -6.49 -1.02
C ILE A 133 11.37 -6.44 -2.39
N PHE A 134 10.08 -6.08 -2.47
CA PHE A 134 9.32 -6.18 -3.71
C PHE A 134 9.60 -5.03 -4.66
N VAL A 135 9.46 -3.78 -4.23
CA VAL A 135 9.59 -2.62 -5.13
C VAL A 135 11.01 -2.50 -5.66
N ARG A 136 12.00 -2.67 -4.79
CA ARG A 136 13.42 -2.70 -5.20
C ARG A 136 13.70 -3.87 -6.15
N GLY A 137 13.15 -5.07 -5.87
CA GLY A 137 13.30 -6.26 -6.71
C GLY A 137 12.68 -6.05 -8.09
N TYR A 138 11.50 -5.46 -8.16
CA TYR A 138 10.80 -5.16 -9.41
C TYR A 138 11.66 -4.32 -10.35
N PHE A 139 12.22 -3.20 -9.88
CA PHE A 139 13.06 -2.35 -10.72
C PHE A 139 14.38 -3.00 -11.11
N LYS A 140 14.94 -3.86 -10.26
CA LYS A 140 16.15 -4.61 -10.58
C LYS A 140 15.93 -5.61 -11.72
N THR A 141 14.78 -6.29 -11.76
CA THR A 141 14.46 -7.29 -12.78
C THR A 141 13.82 -6.68 -14.04
N ALA A 142 13.02 -5.61 -13.91
CA ALA A 142 12.37 -4.96 -15.05
C ALA A 142 13.37 -4.30 -16.01
N TYR A 143 14.54 -3.89 -15.52
CA TYR A 143 15.63 -3.33 -16.34
C TYR A 143 16.66 -4.37 -16.81
N ALA A 144 16.60 -5.62 -16.32
CA ALA A 144 17.51 -6.68 -16.74
C ALA A 144 17.03 -7.43 -18.00
N ILE A 145 15.88 -7.06 -18.56
CA ILE A 145 15.34 -7.60 -19.82
C ILE A 145 15.61 -6.56 -20.91
N GLY A 146 16.85 -6.28 -21.14
CA GLY A 146 17.35 -5.43 -22.22
C GLY A 146 18.70 -5.95 -22.67
#